data_b575bffdaff77707c7e2f41c47a25192
#
_entry.id   b575bffdaff77707c7e2f41c47a25192
#
_cell.length_a   1.000
_cell.length_b   1.000
_cell.length_c   1.000
_cell.angle_alpha   90.00
_cell.angle_beta   90.00
_cell.angle_gamma   90.00
#
_symmetry.space_group_name_H-M   'P 1'
#
loop_
_entity.id
_entity.type
_entity.pdbx_description
1 polymer ?
#
loop_
_entity_poly.entity_id
_entity_poly.type
_entity_poly.pdbx_seq_one_letter_code
_entity_poly.pdbx_strand_id
1 'polypeptide(L)'
;MKLLFEHLFSALLIGCLGWTISGDIYCIPSALFAGWLIDADHLFDFLYYIIRSKKLSLSFVRTGQYFKINNKIIVPLHSWEISILLLLLGIFIPEHRAPFISSAFAHASHLFQDQWTYRVRLHGYSFISRMNCRFKYRGFCGDDNG
;
A
#
# COMPACT_ATOMS: atom_id res chain seq x y z
N MET A 1 2.04 15.00 3.70
CA MET A 1 0.60 15.36 3.73
C MET A 1 -0.05 15.33 2.35
N LYS A 2 0.59 15.88 1.30
CA LYS A 2 0.00 15.92 -0.06
C LYS A 2 -0.39 14.51 -0.55
N LEU A 3 0.52 13.55 -0.48
CA LEU A 3 0.31 12.18 -0.94
C LEU A 3 -0.84 11.47 -0.19
N LEU A 4 -0.95 11.66 1.13
CA LEU A 4 -2.04 11.10 1.92
C LEU A 4 -3.43 11.57 1.44
N PHE A 5 -3.55 12.84 1.05
CA PHE A 5 -4.80 13.36 0.46
C PHE A 5 -5.04 12.81 -0.95
N GLU A 6 -4.00 12.60 -1.73
CA GLU A 6 -4.10 12.01 -3.06
C GLU A 6 -4.62 10.56 -2.97
N HIS A 7 -4.10 9.76 -2.02
CA HIS A 7 -4.59 8.40 -1.76
C HIS A 7 -6.04 8.39 -1.27
N LEU A 8 -6.40 9.27 -0.33
CA LEU A 8 -7.77 9.39 0.15
C LEU A 8 -8.73 9.76 -0.99
N PHE A 9 -8.36 10.75 -1.81
CA PHE A 9 -9.19 11.23 -2.91
C PHE A 9 -9.39 10.14 -3.97
N SER A 10 -8.31 9.46 -4.38
CA SER A 10 -8.41 8.38 -5.38
C SER A 10 -9.24 7.20 -4.87
N ALA A 11 -9.06 6.81 -3.61
CA ALA A 11 -9.85 5.72 -3.01
C ALA A 11 -11.34 6.10 -2.93
N LEU A 12 -11.66 7.34 -2.52
CA LEU A 12 -13.03 7.84 -2.48
C LEU A 12 -13.66 7.86 -3.88
N LEU A 13 -12.94 8.37 -4.87
CA LEU A 13 -13.41 8.42 -6.25
C LEU A 13 -13.72 7.03 -6.79
N ILE A 14 -12.83 6.07 -6.58
CA ILE A 14 -13.03 4.68 -7.02
C ILE A 14 -14.21 4.04 -6.29
N GLY A 15 -14.35 4.27 -4.98
CA GLY A 15 -15.48 3.79 -4.21
C GLY A 15 -16.82 4.35 -4.69
N CYS A 16 -16.87 5.65 -4.99
CA CYS A 16 -18.05 6.30 -5.54
C CYS A 16 -18.40 5.77 -6.95
N LEU A 17 -17.41 5.57 -7.80
CA LEU A 17 -17.61 4.96 -9.12
C LEU A 17 -18.13 3.52 -9.00
N GLY A 18 -17.55 2.73 -8.11
CA GLY A 18 -18.03 1.38 -7.84
C GLY A 18 -19.48 1.37 -7.37
N TRP A 19 -19.84 2.27 -6.46
CA TRP A 19 -21.22 2.43 -6.00
C TRP A 19 -22.16 2.84 -7.13
N THR A 20 -21.82 3.85 -7.92
CA THR A 20 -22.69 4.33 -9.01
C THR A 20 -22.94 3.27 -10.09
N ILE A 21 -21.95 2.40 -10.34
CA ILE A 21 -22.05 1.33 -11.34
C ILE A 21 -22.85 0.13 -10.81
N SER A 22 -22.64 -0.25 -9.53
CA SER A 22 -23.21 -1.48 -8.96
C SER A 22 -24.46 -1.27 -8.12
N GLY A 23 -24.70 -0.04 -7.63
CA GLY A 23 -25.70 0.27 -6.62
C GLY A 23 -25.30 -0.15 -5.20
N ASP A 24 -24.12 -0.77 -5.00
CA ASP A 24 -23.69 -1.27 -3.70
C ASP A 24 -22.86 -0.20 -2.96
N ILE A 25 -23.45 0.37 -1.91
CA ILE A 25 -22.83 1.42 -1.07
C ILE A 25 -21.55 0.94 -0.39
N TYR A 26 -21.37 -0.36 -0.16
CA TYR A 26 -20.17 -0.92 0.46
C TYR A 26 -18.91 -0.74 -0.39
N CYS A 27 -19.03 -0.39 -1.67
CA CYS A 27 -17.88 -0.03 -2.51
C CYS A 27 -17.08 1.15 -1.93
N ILE A 28 -17.74 2.12 -1.31
CA ILE A 28 -17.07 3.32 -0.75
C ILE A 28 -16.18 2.93 0.46
N PRO A 29 -16.72 2.39 1.57
CA PRO A 29 -15.87 2.04 2.71
C PRO A 29 -14.82 0.98 2.37
N SER A 30 -15.10 0.03 1.49
CA SER A 30 -14.15 -0.98 1.06
C SER A 30 -12.97 -0.40 0.30
N ALA A 31 -13.23 0.53 -0.63
CA ALA A 31 -12.18 1.23 -1.37
C ALA A 31 -11.34 2.12 -0.45
N LEU A 32 -11.98 2.84 0.47
CA LEU A 32 -11.27 3.65 1.47
C LEU A 32 -10.37 2.79 2.36
N PHE A 33 -10.86 1.65 2.82
CA PHE A 33 -10.08 0.73 3.62
C PHE A 33 -8.86 0.22 2.85
N ALA A 34 -9.05 -0.25 1.61
CA ALA A 34 -7.99 -0.84 0.82
C ALA A 34 -7.03 0.18 0.18
N GLY A 35 -7.48 1.41 -0.09
CA GLY A 35 -6.69 2.40 -0.81
C GLY A 35 -6.11 3.52 0.07
N TRP A 36 -6.55 3.66 1.32
CA TRP A 36 -6.07 4.71 2.22
C TRP A 36 -5.54 4.15 3.54
N LEU A 37 -6.24 3.20 4.19
CA LEU A 37 -5.79 2.63 5.46
C LEU A 37 -4.63 1.63 5.31
N ILE A 38 -4.27 1.27 4.08
CA ILE A 38 -3.10 0.43 3.78
C ILE A 38 -1.82 0.99 4.40
N ASP A 39 -1.65 2.31 4.45
CA ASP A 39 -0.51 3.00 5.06
C ASP A 39 -0.32 2.67 6.55
N ALA A 40 -1.34 2.10 7.21
CA ALA A 40 -1.22 1.66 8.59
C ALA A 40 -0.16 0.55 8.77
N ASP A 41 0.19 -0.19 7.72
CA ASP A 41 1.23 -1.22 7.79
C ASP A 41 2.65 -0.65 7.94
N HIS A 42 2.86 0.62 7.61
CA HIS A 42 4.10 1.34 7.93
C HIS A 42 4.41 1.34 9.43
N LEU A 43 3.37 1.15 10.26
CA LEU A 43 3.54 1.01 11.70
C LEU A 43 4.42 -0.17 12.08
N PHE A 44 4.39 -1.30 11.34
CA PHE A 44 5.25 -2.45 11.60
C PHE A 44 6.73 -2.12 11.44
N ASP A 45 7.08 -1.43 10.36
CA ASP A 45 8.47 -1.02 10.10
C ASP A 45 8.93 0.05 11.11
N PHE A 46 8.03 0.93 11.53
CA PHE A 46 8.31 1.93 12.55
C PHE A 46 8.49 1.31 13.94
N LEU A 47 7.65 0.35 14.32
CA LEU A 47 7.81 -0.39 15.58
C LEU A 47 9.12 -1.18 15.59
N TYR A 48 9.47 -1.82 14.48
CA TYR A 48 10.76 -2.49 14.34
C TYR A 48 11.94 -1.52 14.55
N TYR A 49 11.83 -0.31 13.99
CA TYR A 49 12.81 0.74 14.21
C TYR A 49 12.93 1.13 15.70
N ILE A 50 11.80 1.36 16.39
CA ILE A 50 11.79 1.73 17.82
C ILE A 50 12.46 0.64 18.66
N ILE A 51 12.08 -0.62 18.46
CA ILE A 51 12.63 -1.75 19.21
C ILE A 51 14.15 -1.84 19.04
N ARG A 52 14.63 -1.63 17.81
CA ARG A 52 16.05 -1.74 17.49
C ARG A 52 16.87 -0.54 17.93
N SER A 53 16.37 0.67 17.71
CA SER A 53 17.10 1.92 17.98
C SER A 53 16.92 2.44 19.41
N LYS A 54 15.89 1.97 20.12
CA LYS A 54 15.43 2.48 21.41
C LYS A 54 15.16 4.00 21.40
N LYS A 55 14.89 4.56 20.22
CA LYS A 55 14.60 5.99 20.02
C LYS A 55 13.21 6.16 19.42
N LEU A 56 12.40 7.02 20.03
CA LEU A 56 11.14 7.47 19.50
C LEU A 56 11.34 8.82 18.81
N SER A 57 11.17 8.87 17.49
CA SER A 57 11.25 10.12 16.74
C SER A 57 10.11 10.19 15.72
N LEU A 58 9.14 11.05 15.99
CA LEU A 58 8.01 11.28 15.10
C LEU A 58 8.42 11.91 13.77
N SER A 59 9.55 12.63 13.72
CA SER A 59 10.08 13.15 12.47
C SER A 59 10.46 12.04 11.49
N PHE A 60 10.93 10.89 11.99
CA PHE A 60 11.27 9.74 11.15
C PHE A 60 10.06 9.04 10.55
N VAL A 61 8.92 9.05 11.23
CA VAL A 61 7.65 8.56 10.65
C VAL A 61 7.31 9.37 9.41
N ARG A 62 7.38 10.69 9.54
CA ARG A 62 6.99 11.62 8.46
C ARG A 62 7.92 11.55 7.24
N THR A 63 9.19 11.20 7.44
CA THR A 63 10.21 11.21 6.37
C THR A 63 10.54 9.83 5.83
N GLY A 64 10.01 8.76 6.41
CA GLY A 64 10.34 7.38 6.04
C GLY A 64 11.80 6.99 6.29
N GLN A 65 12.58 7.81 7.01
CA GLN A 65 14.00 7.55 7.27
C GLN A 65 14.26 6.26 8.05
N TYR A 66 13.26 5.77 8.78
CA TYR A 66 13.38 4.51 9.52
C TYR A 66 13.63 3.31 8.58
N PHE A 67 13.16 3.31 7.34
CA PHE A 67 13.48 2.27 6.37
C PHE A 67 14.98 2.21 6.05
N LYS A 68 15.60 3.39 5.85
CA LYS A 68 17.06 3.49 5.57
C LYS A 68 17.87 3.01 6.77
N ILE A 69 17.49 3.42 7.98
CA ILE A 69 18.17 3.03 9.21
C ILE A 69 18.05 1.53 9.47
N ASN A 70 16.87 0.97 9.28
CA ASN A 70 16.62 -0.45 9.43
C ASN A 70 17.29 -1.29 8.32
N ASN A 71 17.59 -0.68 7.19
CA ASN A 71 17.96 -1.35 5.93
C ASN A 71 16.96 -2.46 5.55
N LYS A 72 15.71 -2.30 5.94
CA LYS A 72 14.60 -3.22 5.68
C LYS A 72 13.33 -2.46 5.40
N ILE A 73 12.46 -3.06 4.57
CA ILE A 73 11.12 -2.59 4.26
C ILE A 73 10.18 -3.80 4.24
N ILE A 74 9.30 -3.88 5.22
CA ILE A 74 8.40 -5.03 5.40
C ILE A 74 7.06 -4.74 4.72
N VAL A 75 6.36 -3.68 5.11
CA VAL A 75 5.06 -3.19 4.59
C VAL A 75 4.23 -4.29 3.87
N PRO A 76 3.68 -5.26 4.60
CA PRO A 76 3.11 -6.46 4.01
C PRO A 76 1.90 -6.17 3.11
N LEU A 77 1.13 -5.13 3.44
CA LEU A 77 -0.05 -4.76 2.67
C LEU A 77 0.30 -4.02 1.37
N HIS A 78 1.46 -3.36 1.29
CA HIS A 78 1.91 -2.70 0.07
C HIS A 78 2.44 -3.71 -0.95
N SER A 79 1.54 -4.54 -1.51
CA SER A 79 1.93 -5.56 -2.48
C SER A 79 0.90 -5.79 -3.58
N TRP A 80 1.35 -5.96 -4.82
CA TRP A 80 0.50 -6.26 -5.96
C TRP A 80 -0.30 -7.55 -5.77
N GLU A 81 0.24 -8.49 -5.02
CA GLU A 81 -0.41 -9.76 -4.68
C GLU A 81 -1.74 -9.54 -3.94
N ILE A 82 -1.83 -8.49 -3.09
CA ILE A 82 -3.09 -8.12 -2.41
C ILE A 82 -4.11 -7.58 -3.41
N SER A 83 -3.70 -6.72 -4.37
CA SER A 83 -4.61 -6.24 -5.42
C SER A 83 -5.18 -7.41 -6.23
N ILE A 84 -4.32 -8.37 -6.59
CA ILE A 84 -4.72 -9.58 -7.33
C ILE A 84 -5.66 -10.43 -6.49
N LEU A 85 -5.35 -10.65 -5.21
CA LEU A 85 -6.19 -11.40 -4.29
C LEU A 85 -7.59 -10.78 -4.16
N LEU A 86 -7.67 -9.47 -3.96
CA LEU A 86 -8.95 -8.75 -3.89
C LEU A 86 -9.74 -8.90 -5.18
N LEU A 87 -9.09 -8.82 -6.34
CA LEU A 87 -9.75 -9.03 -7.63
C LEU A 87 -10.30 -10.46 -7.77
N LEU A 88 -9.51 -11.46 -7.37
CA LEU A 88 -9.94 -12.86 -7.38
C LEU A 88 -11.12 -13.08 -6.43
N LEU A 89 -11.09 -12.49 -5.22
CA LEU A 89 -12.23 -12.56 -4.29
C LEU A 89 -13.49 -11.97 -4.92
N GLY A 90 -13.40 -10.86 -5.65
CA GLY A 90 -14.52 -10.28 -6.39
C GLY A 90 -15.05 -11.18 -7.52
N ILE A 91 -14.21 -12.04 -8.10
CA ILE A 91 -14.63 -13.02 -9.11
C ILE A 91 -15.33 -14.21 -8.46
N PHE A 92 -14.78 -14.74 -7.36
CA PHE A 92 -15.24 -15.97 -6.73
C PHE A 92 -16.34 -15.79 -5.67
N ILE A 93 -16.57 -14.54 -5.20
CA ILE A 93 -17.61 -14.21 -4.21
C ILE A 93 -18.59 -13.22 -4.84
N PRO A 94 -19.59 -13.71 -5.61
CA PRO A 94 -20.50 -12.87 -6.39
C PRO A 94 -21.28 -11.86 -5.54
N GLU A 95 -21.65 -12.25 -4.30
CA GLU A 95 -22.43 -11.42 -3.36
C GLU A 95 -21.70 -10.14 -2.96
N HIS A 96 -20.36 -10.15 -2.99
CA HIS A 96 -19.50 -9.00 -2.63
C HIS A 96 -18.59 -8.57 -3.78
N ARG A 97 -18.96 -8.89 -5.02
CA ARG A 97 -18.17 -8.61 -6.22
C ARG A 97 -17.74 -7.15 -6.31
N ALA A 98 -18.70 -6.24 -6.22
CA ALA A 98 -18.43 -4.82 -6.44
C ALA A 98 -17.53 -4.20 -5.36
N PRO A 99 -17.74 -4.42 -4.05
CA PRO A 99 -16.82 -4.01 -3.00
C PRO A 99 -15.39 -4.54 -3.17
N PHE A 100 -15.22 -5.83 -3.51
CA PHE A 100 -13.89 -6.40 -3.72
C PHE A 100 -13.19 -5.82 -4.94
N ILE A 101 -13.90 -5.63 -6.06
CA ILE A 101 -13.35 -5.01 -7.26
C ILE A 101 -12.96 -3.56 -6.97
N SER A 102 -13.82 -2.78 -6.29
CA SER A 102 -13.51 -1.40 -5.89
C SER A 102 -12.27 -1.35 -4.97
N SER A 103 -12.16 -2.28 -4.02
CA SER A 103 -10.99 -2.42 -3.16
C SER A 103 -9.72 -2.74 -3.95
N ALA A 104 -9.79 -3.65 -4.92
CA ALA A 104 -8.66 -4.03 -5.76
C ALA A 104 -8.12 -2.83 -6.55
N PHE A 105 -9.02 -2.06 -7.17
CA PHE A 105 -8.64 -0.86 -7.92
C PHE A 105 -8.12 0.26 -7.03
N ALA A 106 -8.74 0.49 -5.87
CA ALA A 106 -8.27 1.50 -4.92
C ALA A 106 -6.87 1.15 -4.38
N HIS A 107 -6.65 -0.11 -4.04
CA HIS A 107 -5.36 -0.62 -3.61
C HIS A 107 -4.29 -0.51 -4.71
N ALA A 108 -4.61 -0.93 -5.93
CA ALA A 108 -3.69 -0.81 -7.06
C ALA A 108 -3.36 0.66 -7.38
N SER A 109 -4.36 1.56 -7.29
CA SER A 109 -4.15 3.00 -7.47
C SER A 109 -3.19 3.58 -6.43
N HIS A 110 -3.31 3.18 -5.17
CA HIS A 110 -2.38 3.56 -4.10
C HIS A 110 -0.94 3.14 -4.43
N LEU A 111 -0.73 1.85 -4.73
CA LEU A 111 0.59 1.32 -5.08
C LEU A 111 1.20 2.03 -6.30
N PHE A 112 0.38 2.35 -7.29
CA PHE A 112 0.82 3.06 -8.48
C PHE A 112 1.25 4.50 -8.16
N GLN A 113 0.49 5.22 -7.32
CA GLN A 113 0.85 6.57 -6.87
C GLN A 113 2.16 6.56 -6.10
N ASP A 114 2.35 5.60 -5.21
CA ASP A 114 3.59 5.43 -4.46
C ASP A 114 4.77 5.09 -5.37
N GLN A 115 4.57 4.17 -6.28
CA GLN A 115 5.60 3.78 -7.25
C GLN A 115 6.07 4.98 -8.07
N TRP A 116 5.13 5.82 -8.53
CA TRP A 116 5.43 7.03 -9.28
C TRP A 116 6.18 8.06 -8.43
N THR A 117 5.72 8.27 -7.20
CA THR A 117 6.26 9.29 -6.29
C THR A 117 7.65 8.93 -5.78
N TYR A 118 7.83 7.67 -5.37
CA TYR A 118 9.10 7.21 -4.77
C TYR A 118 10.04 6.55 -5.77
N ARG A 119 9.67 6.50 -7.06
CA ARG A 119 10.43 5.86 -8.14
C ARG A 119 10.83 4.42 -7.83
N VAL A 120 9.97 3.70 -7.15
CA VAL A 120 10.17 2.30 -6.80
C VAL A 120 10.06 1.45 -8.06
N ARG A 121 10.93 0.45 -8.21
CA ARG A 121 10.84 -0.50 -9.33
C ARG A 121 9.53 -1.28 -9.25
N LEU A 122 8.97 -1.70 -10.39
CA LEU A 122 7.70 -2.43 -10.46
C LEU A 122 7.67 -3.65 -9.53
N HIS A 123 8.75 -4.43 -9.48
CA HIS A 123 8.88 -5.59 -8.60
C HIS A 123 9.11 -5.23 -7.12
N GLY A 124 9.40 -3.98 -6.79
CA GLY A 124 9.58 -3.53 -5.41
C GLY A 124 8.31 -3.69 -4.58
N TYR A 125 7.14 -3.51 -5.19
CA TYR A 125 5.85 -3.75 -4.54
C TYR A 125 5.35 -5.20 -4.70
N SER A 126 6.18 -6.16 -5.10
CA SER A 126 5.87 -7.58 -4.97
C SER A 126 6.38 -8.10 -3.63
N PHE A 127 5.48 -8.66 -2.82
CA PHE A 127 5.83 -9.27 -1.53
C PHE A 127 6.80 -10.46 -1.73
N ILE A 128 6.55 -11.28 -2.75
CA ILE A 128 7.41 -12.42 -3.11
C ILE A 128 8.80 -11.93 -3.47
N SER A 129 8.92 -10.87 -4.28
CA SER A 129 10.21 -10.29 -4.64
C SER A 129 10.96 -9.76 -3.41
N ARG A 130 10.27 -9.04 -2.51
CA ARG A 130 10.86 -8.55 -1.26
C ARG A 130 11.31 -9.68 -0.35
N MET A 131 10.53 -10.73 -0.25
CA MET A 131 10.90 -11.92 0.53
C MET A 131 12.18 -12.57 -0.01
N ASN A 132 12.30 -12.73 -1.33
CA ASN A 132 13.50 -13.27 -1.98
C ASN A 132 14.74 -12.40 -1.70
N CYS A 133 14.58 -11.08 -1.64
CA CYS A 133 15.64 -10.13 -1.28
C CYS A 133 15.82 -9.96 0.24
N ARG A 134 15.15 -10.79 1.07
CA ARG A 134 15.16 -10.71 2.55
C ARG A 134 14.73 -9.33 3.07
N PHE A 135 13.78 -8.69 2.36
CA PHE A 135 13.24 -7.36 2.67
C PHE A 135 14.30 -6.25 2.72
N LYS A 136 15.44 -6.39 2.04
CA LYS A 136 16.48 -5.36 2.02
C LYS A 136 15.97 -4.10 1.33
N TYR A 137 16.17 -2.94 1.95
CA TYR A 137 15.75 -1.63 1.45
C TYR A 137 16.36 -1.32 0.06
N ARG A 138 17.65 -1.65 -0.15
CA ARG A 138 18.33 -1.43 -1.45
C ARG A 138 17.69 -2.20 -2.61
N GLY A 139 17.16 -3.40 -2.35
CA GLY A 139 16.43 -4.17 -3.35
C GLY A 139 15.08 -3.54 -3.76
N PHE A 140 14.50 -2.72 -2.89
CA PHE A 140 13.24 -2.04 -3.13
C PHE A 140 13.40 -0.76 -3.96
N CYS A 141 14.36 0.10 -3.61
CA CYS A 141 14.55 1.41 -4.26
C CYS A 141 15.53 1.40 -5.44
N GLY A 142 16.19 0.27 -5.70
CA GLY A 142 17.31 0.22 -6.63
C GLY A 142 18.60 0.74 -6.00
N ASP A 143 19.73 0.41 -6.62
CA ASP A 143 21.02 1.00 -6.22
C ASP A 143 21.01 2.50 -6.54
N ASP A 144 21.30 3.34 -5.55
CA ASP A 144 21.56 4.77 -5.73
C ASP A 144 22.91 4.97 -6.45
N ASN A 145 23.08 4.30 -7.60
CA ASN A 145 24.19 4.54 -8.52
C ASN A 145 23.69 5.42 -9.65
N GLY A 146 23.60 6.70 -9.37
CA GLY A 146 23.29 7.76 -10.29
C GLY A 146 23.73 9.07 -9.70
#